data_8921e813f6a31ff80acac25615c29b3b
#
_entry.id   8921e813f6a31ff80acac25615c29b3b
#
_cell.length_a   1.000
_cell.length_b   1.000
_cell.length_c   1.000
_cell.angle_alpha   90.00
_cell.angle_beta   90.00
_cell.angle_gamma   90.00
#
_symmetry.space_group_name_H-M   'P 1'
#
loop_
_entity.id
_entity.type
_entity.pdbx_description
1 polymer ?
#
loop_
_entity_poly.entity_id
_entity_poly.type
_entity_poly.pdbx_seq_one_letter_code
_entity_poly.pdbx_strand_id
1 'polypeptide(L)'
;AQENGFPWISFVRPQQIYADRQGGNRVLSVSPAQHPGILMGDSAMYGATDNWGRSYHNGQADPRPGASAYGYNFEEQWERAFRTDPDMVFLTGWNEWTMNRLQGPPERPVRFVDNANEEYSRDIEPMAGGHGDNYYLQMTANIRRYKGYNPPVYPIKAADESRFGDPAFWEGLDPAIRPFLHHTEERNYPGFHGEYFRGCSVRNRFALLKVAAGGGRTAFYAQACKGLSPDKEGAWMRLYIGGLEDSGASEDSFGGFHLYVEDGFLYRFAEDGWEKAGVADVWRFEKALAVAVPEELLPSPVLVFKWADSRIPYDTPDDFYSKGFCAPVGRFGYAAWREVP
;
A
#
# COMPACT_ATOMS: atom_id res chain seq x y z
N ALA A 1 9.97 35.36 -4.21
CA ALA A 1 8.83 34.50 -3.83
C ALA A 1 7.61 35.39 -3.65
N GLN A 2 6.47 35.03 -4.20
CA GLN A 2 5.22 35.75 -3.97
C GLN A 2 4.84 35.57 -2.50
N GLU A 3 4.43 36.67 -1.83
CA GLU A 3 4.11 36.67 -0.39
C GLU A 3 3.03 35.67 0.03
N ASN A 4 2.26 35.10 -0.89
CA ASN A 4 1.13 34.19 -0.63
C ASN A 4 1.16 32.96 -1.55
N GLY A 5 2.32 32.55 -2.01
CA GLY A 5 2.46 31.41 -2.89
C GLY A 5 3.49 30.43 -2.37
N PHE A 6 3.39 29.20 -2.77
CA PHE A 6 4.44 28.19 -2.58
C PHE A 6 4.76 27.54 -3.93
N PRO A 7 6.00 27.12 -4.15
CA PRO A 7 6.34 26.41 -5.36
C PRO A 7 5.68 25.02 -5.33
N TRP A 8 5.21 24.56 -6.48
CA TRP A 8 4.65 23.24 -6.65
C TRP A 8 5.66 22.10 -6.41
N ILE A 9 6.94 22.44 -6.42
CA ILE A 9 8.06 21.58 -6.04
C ILE A 9 9.03 22.37 -5.16
N SER A 10 9.66 21.74 -4.18
CA SER A 10 10.70 22.38 -3.38
C SER A 10 12.02 22.41 -4.12
N PHE A 11 12.66 23.58 -4.15
CA PHE A 11 13.99 23.81 -4.73
C PHE A 11 15.09 23.82 -3.68
N VAL A 12 14.79 23.47 -2.45
CA VAL A 12 15.74 23.41 -1.32
C VAL A 12 15.56 22.12 -0.52
N ARG A 13 16.65 21.70 0.13
CA ARG A 13 16.64 20.55 1.06
C ARG A 13 17.20 20.96 2.42
N PRO A 14 16.54 20.60 3.52
CA PRO A 14 15.20 20.00 3.55
C PRO A 14 14.14 20.97 3.00
N GLN A 15 12.99 20.45 2.55
CA GLN A 15 11.93 21.27 1.97
C GLN A 15 11.51 22.38 2.92
N GLN A 16 11.29 23.58 2.37
CA GLN A 16 10.76 24.71 3.10
C GLN A 16 9.29 24.51 3.40
N ILE A 17 8.88 24.89 4.62
CA ILE A 17 7.47 24.98 4.99
C ILE A 17 7.00 26.39 4.67
N TYR A 18 5.91 26.51 3.96
CA TYR A 18 5.26 27.76 3.63
C TYR A 18 4.03 27.91 4.53
N ALA A 19 3.78 29.13 4.99
CA ALA A 19 2.61 29.46 5.82
C ALA A 19 1.87 30.65 5.24
N ASP A 20 0.59 30.81 5.59
CA ASP A 20 -0.13 32.03 5.30
C ASP A 20 0.41 33.23 6.15
N ARG A 21 -0.12 34.42 5.90
CA ARG A 21 0.35 35.64 6.59
C ARG A 21 0.14 35.61 8.11
N GLN A 22 -0.78 34.83 8.58
CA GLN A 22 -1.09 34.65 9.99
C GLN A 22 -0.25 33.55 10.65
N GLY A 23 0.56 32.86 9.88
CA GLY A 23 1.38 31.73 10.34
C GLY A 23 0.61 30.41 10.48
N GLY A 24 -0.68 30.39 10.09
CA GLY A 24 -1.50 29.21 9.95
C GLY A 24 -1.39 28.58 8.56
N ASN A 25 -2.16 27.52 8.28
CA ASN A 25 -2.25 26.84 6.99
C ASN A 25 -0.87 26.53 6.37
N ARG A 26 -0.07 25.79 7.09
CA ARG A 26 1.29 25.41 6.67
C ARG A 26 1.24 24.38 5.54
N VAL A 27 2.04 24.59 4.51
CA VAL A 27 2.11 23.74 3.32
C VAL A 27 3.53 23.25 3.08
N LEU A 28 3.67 21.99 2.72
CA LEU A 28 4.93 21.37 2.32
C LEU A 28 4.74 20.64 0.98
N SER A 29 5.68 20.84 0.02
CA SER A 29 5.69 20.10 -1.24
C SER A 29 6.49 18.81 -1.11
N VAL A 30 5.98 17.73 -1.72
CA VAL A 30 6.62 16.42 -1.80
C VAL A 30 6.60 15.93 -3.25
N SER A 31 7.73 15.43 -3.77
CA SER A 31 7.83 14.90 -5.13
C SER A 31 8.89 13.79 -5.23
N PRO A 32 8.79 12.84 -6.18
CA PRO A 32 9.79 11.77 -6.33
C PRO A 32 11.20 12.26 -6.66
N ALA A 33 11.31 13.35 -7.41
CA ALA A 33 12.58 13.97 -7.78
C ALA A 33 12.47 15.50 -7.78
N GLN A 34 13.58 16.22 -7.70
CA GLN A 34 13.63 17.68 -7.60
C GLN A 34 14.76 18.27 -8.45
N HIS A 35 14.56 19.49 -8.98
CA HIS A 35 15.53 20.20 -9.78
C HIS A 35 15.80 21.60 -9.18
N PRO A 36 16.74 21.71 -8.24
CA PRO A 36 16.97 22.96 -7.54
C PRO A 36 17.60 24.07 -8.38
N GLY A 37 18.35 23.73 -9.41
CA GLY A 37 19.10 24.74 -10.15
C GLY A 37 19.10 24.62 -11.67
N ILE A 38 18.90 23.43 -12.19
CA ILE A 38 18.99 23.15 -13.64
C ILE A 38 17.84 22.25 -14.09
N LEU A 39 17.67 22.13 -15.41
CA LEU A 39 16.66 21.23 -15.95
C LEU A 39 17.00 19.77 -15.65
N MET A 40 15.99 18.95 -15.35
CA MET A 40 16.17 17.53 -15.07
C MET A 40 16.85 16.79 -16.23
N GLY A 41 16.45 17.12 -17.46
CA GLY A 41 17.05 16.55 -18.65
C GLY A 41 18.55 16.81 -18.79
N ASP A 42 19.06 17.89 -18.24
CA ASP A 42 20.51 18.17 -18.26
C ASP A 42 21.29 17.16 -17.41
N SER A 43 20.74 16.72 -16.29
CA SER A 43 21.36 15.65 -15.50
C SER A 43 21.30 14.31 -16.22
N ALA A 44 20.17 13.97 -16.78
CA ALA A 44 19.98 12.71 -17.48
C ALA A 44 20.82 12.57 -18.76
N MET A 45 20.92 13.65 -19.54
CA MET A 45 21.54 13.62 -20.86
C MET A 45 23.00 14.06 -20.87
N TYR A 46 23.39 14.96 -19.96
CA TYR A 46 24.70 15.61 -19.96
C TYR A 46 25.46 15.45 -18.63
N GLY A 47 24.96 14.63 -17.71
CA GLY A 47 25.65 14.30 -16.47
C GLY A 47 25.77 15.46 -15.48
N ALA A 48 24.88 16.46 -15.56
CA ALA A 48 24.85 17.52 -14.58
C ALA A 48 24.42 17.01 -13.20
N THR A 49 25.07 17.45 -12.12
CA THR A 49 24.94 16.86 -10.77
C THR A 49 24.06 17.66 -9.81
N ASP A 50 23.48 18.77 -10.26
CA ASP A 50 22.79 19.72 -9.38
C ASP A 50 21.33 19.34 -9.11
N ASN A 51 20.82 18.29 -9.74
CA ASN A 51 19.47 17.79 -9.52
C ASN A 51 19.45 16.61 -8.52
N TRP A 52 18.34 16.48 -7.81
CA TRP A 52 18.11 15.39 -6.89
C TRP A 52 17.13 14.41 -7.52
N GLY A 53 17.65 13.36 -8.09
CA GLY A 53 16.88 12.29 -8.72
C GLY A 53 16.16 11.40 -7.70
N ARG A 54 15.48 10.38 -8.20
CA ARG A 54 14.71 9.43 -7.37
C ARG A 54 15.58 8.66 -6.36
N SER A 55 16.82 8.37 -6.73
CA SER A 55 17.78 7.65 -5.87
C SER A 55 18.48 8.55 -4.82
N TYR A 56 18.28 9.87 -4.91
CA TYR A 56 18.98 10.82 -4.04
C TYR A 56 18.49 10.70 -2.59
N HIS A 57 19.41 10.43 -1.67
CA HIS A 57 19.17 10.41 -0.22
C HIS A 57 20.46 10.60 0.56
N ASN A 58 20.37 11.00 1.82
CA ASN A 58 21.53 11.25 2.69
C ASN A 58 22.60 12.15 2.04
N GLY A 59 22.15 13.13 1.24
CA GLY A 59 23.04 14.12 0.62
C GLY A 59 23.68 13.70 -0.71
N GLN A 60 23.38 12.53 -1.26
CA GLN A 60 23.97 12.05 -2.52
C GLN A 60 23.01 11.12 -3.29
N ALA A 61 23.25 10.98 -4.58
CA ALA A 61 22.57 9.96 -5.39
C ALA A 61 23.14 8.56 -5.08
N ASP A 62 22.31 7.56 -5.02
CA ASP A 62 22.72 6.16 -4.87
C ASP A 62 23.23 5.62 -6.22
N PRO A 63 24.50 5.22 -6.34
CA PRO A 63 25.08 4.80 -7.60
C PRO A 63 24.68 3.37 -8.02
N ARG A 64 23.94 2.63 -7.21
CA ARG A 64 23.56 1.25 -7.51
C ARG A 64 22.59 1.19 -8.69
N PRO A 65 22.77 0.27 -9.63
CA PRO A 65 21.80 0.06 -10.70
C PRO A 65 20.40 -0.19 -10.14
N GLY A 66 19.40 0.50 -10.72
CA GLY A 66 18.01 0.38 -10.28
C GLY A 66 17.66 1.12 -8.99
N ALA A 67 18.57 1.92 -8.42
CA ALA A 67 18.31 2.68 -7.20
C ALA A 67 17.15 3.67 -7.31
N SER A 68 16.83 4.14 -8.52
CA SER A 68 15.64 4.96 -8.81
C SER A 68 14.32 4.31 -8.42
N ALA A 69 14.27 2.98 -8.33
CA ALA A 69 13.06 2.27 -7.95
C ALA A 69 12.81 2.19 -6.43
N TYR A 70 13.80 2.48 -5.59
CA TYR A 70 13.65 2.35 -4.13
C TYR A 70 12.91 3.52 -3.46
N GLY A 71 12.63 4.60 -4.17
CA GLY A 71 11.83 5.71 -3.67
C GLY A 71 12.50 6.55 -2.56
N TYR A 72 13.83 6.54 -2.45
CA TYR A 72 14.57 7.16 -1.35
C TYR A 72 14.35 8.66 -1.24
N ASN A 73 14.40 9.41 -2.36
CA ASN A 73 14.19 10.86 -2.33
C ASN A 73 12.75 11.20 -1.91
N PHE A 74 11.81 10.41 -2.38
CA PHE A 74 10.39 10.57 -2.04
C PHE A 74 10.14 10.31 -0.55
N GLU A 75 10.78 9.27 0.01
CA GLU A 75 10.66 8.93 1.42
C GLU A 75 11.26 9.99 2.33
N GLU A 76 12.46 10.49 2.06
CA GLU A 76 13.05 11.58 2.87
C GLU A 76 12.15 12.82 2.94
N GLN A 77 11.43 13.13 1.85
CA GLN A 77 10.52 14.25 1.82
C GLN A 77 9.25 13.97 2.63
N TRP A 78 8.72 12.76 2.58
CA TRP A 78 7.60 12.34 3.43
C TRP A 78 7.97 12.30 4.91
N GLU A 79 9.15 11.79 5.26
CA GLU A 79 9.65 11.81 6.63
C GLU A 79 9.76 13.24 7.18
N ARG A 80 10.12 14.19 6.33
CA ARG A 80 10.06 15.61 6.71
C ARG A 80 8.62 16.05 6.96
N ALA A 81 7.67 15.67 6.11
CA ALA A 81 6.26 15.99 6.28
C ALA A 81 5.73 15.45 7.62
N PHE A 82 6.04 14.20 7.96
CA PHE A 82 5.63 13.60 9.23
C PHE A 82 6.22 14.32 10.45
N ARG A 83 7.51 14.69 10.40
CA ARG A 83 8.15 15.41 11.51
C ARG A 83 7.66 16.83 11.70
N THR A 84 7.23 17.48 10.64
CA THR A 84 6.82 18.89 10.69
C THR A 84 5.33 19.08 10.78
N ASP A 85 4.56 18.05 10.50
CA ASP A 85 3.10 17.99 10.57
C ASP A 85 2.42 19.25 9.97
N PRO A 86 2.60 19.52 8.65
CA PRO A 86 1.97 20.66 8.00
C PRO A 86 0.46 20.42 7.86
N ASP A 87 -0.31 21.49 7.69
CA ASP A 87 -1.76 21.39 7.49
C ASP A 87 -2.11 20.81 6.12
N MET A 88 -1.19 20.95 5.14
CA MET A 88 -1.33 20.39 3.80
C MET A 88 0.01 19.90 3.27
N VAL A 89 0.01 18.69 2.72
CA VAL A 89 1.09 18.18 1.87
C VAL A 89 0.65 18.32 0.42
N PHE A 90 1.44 19.07 -0.36
CA PHE A 90 1.23 19.20 -1.79
C PHE A 90 2.09 18.19 -2.52
N LEU A 91 1.43 17.14 -3.01
CA LEU A 91 2.06 16.07 -3.77
C LEU A 91 2.05 16.43 -5.26
N THR A 92 3.21 16.42 -5.90
CA THR A 92 3.36 16.81 -7.30
C THR A 92 4.04 15.72 -8.12
N GLY A 93 3.73 15.68 -9.42
CA GLY A 93 4.21 14.71 -10.39
C GLY A 93 3.32 13.46 -10.43
N TRP A 94 2.36 13.42 -11.37
CA TRP A 94 1.57 12.23 -11.60
C TRP A 94 1.99 11.52 -12.88
N ASN A 95 1.84 12.16 -14.04
CA ASN A 95 2.10 11.54 -15.34
C ASN A 95 2.61 12.52 -16.42
N GLU A 96 3.41 13.47 -16.03
CA GLU A 96 4.05 14.38 -16.98
C GLU A 96 5.39 13.79 -17.46
N TRP A 97 5.34 12.63 -18.12
CA TRP A 97 6.49 11.82 -18.51
C TRP A 97 7.51 12.53 -19.40
N THR A 98 7.11 13.56 -20.12
CA THR A 98 8.03 14.36 -20.92
C THR A 98 7.53 15.79 -21.00
N MET A 99 8.27 16.73 -20.42
CA MET A 99 7.93 18.14 -20.46
C MET A 99 8.92 18.91 -21.32
N ASN A 100 8.38 19.67 -22.26
CA ASN A 100 9.04 20.68 -23.07
C ASN A 100 10.47 20.37 -23.54
N ARG A 101 10.57 19.95 -24.78
CA ARG A 101 11.87 19.92 -25.46
C ARG A 101 12.28 21.34 -25.82
N LEU A 102 13.36 21.81 -25.20
CA LEU A 102 13.95 23.12 -25.47
C LEU A 102 15.18 22.99 -26.37
N GLN A 103 15.41 24.01 -27.19
CA GLN A 103 16.69 24.15 -27.87
C GLN A 103 17.71 24.72 -26.89
N GLY A 104 18.84 24.07 -26.80
CA GLY A 104 19.97 24.52 -25.96
C GLY A 104 21.15 25.03 -26.78
N PRO A 105 22.23 25.39 -26.09
CA PRO A 105 23.48 25.80 -26.73
C PRO A 105 24.15 24.60 -27.45
N PRO A 106 25.16 24.82 -28.28
CA PRO A 106 25.80 23.77 -29.07
C PRO A 106 26.27 22.53 -28.26
N GLU A 107 26.74 22.76 -27.04
CA GLU A 107 27.20 21.70 -26.14
C GLU A 107 26.06 20.91 -25.47
N ARG A 108 24.86 21.46 -25.48
CA ARG A 108 23.63 20.83 -24.95
C ARG A 108 22.45 21.12 -25.88
N PRO A 109 22.44 20.59 -27.10
CA PRO A 109 21.51 21.02 -28.17
C PRO A 109 20.05 20.66 -27.91
N VAL A 110 19.81 19.67 -27.09
CA VAL A 110 18.45 19.23 -26.71
C VAL A 110 18.35 19.23 -25.20
N ARG A 111 17.36 19.93 -24.67
CA ARG A 111 17.13 20.01 -23.22
C ARG A 111 15.67 19.71 -22.94
N PHE A 112 15.41 18.96 -21.88
CA PHE A 112 14.07 18.75 -21.34
C PHE A 112 13.95 19.39 -19.98
N VAL A 113 12.83 20.06 -19.71
CA VAL A 113 12.56 20.64 -18.39
C VAL A 113 12.45 19.54 -17.35
N ASP A 114 11.71 18.50 -17.70
CA ASP A 114 11.47 17.33 -16.86
C ASP A 114 11.65 16.06 -17.66
N ASN A 115 12.03 14.99 -16.95
CA ASN A 115 12.29 13.69 -17.53
C ASN A 115 13.45 13.69 -18.56
N ALA A 116 14.05 12.61 -18.74
CA ALA A 116 14.81 12.03 -19.85
C ALA A 116 15.18 10.59 -19.48
N ASN A 117 14.97 10.17 -18.24
CA ASN A 117 15.15 8.81 -17.76
C ASN A 117 14.40 8.60 -16.43
N GLU A 118 14.39 7.37 -15.94
CA GLU A 118 13.70 7.01 -14.69
C GLU A 118 14.25 7.75 -13.47
N GLU A 119 15.54 8.02 -13.40
CA GLU A 119 16.16 8.70 -12.27
C GLU A 119 15.63 10.12 -12.07
N TYR A 120 15.43 10.84 -13.17
CA TYR A 120 15.08 12.27 -13.16
C TYR A 120 13.62 12.54 -13.52
N SER A 121 12.78 11.51 -13.62
CA SER A 121 11.32 11.67 -13.70
C SER A 121 10.74 11.96 -12.32
N ARG A 122 9.68 12.78 -12.28
CA ARG A 122 8.91 13.09 -11.07
C ARG A 122 7.59 12.35 -11.00
N ASP A 123 7.31 11.48 -11.94
CA ASP A 123 6.00 10.87 -12.10
C ASP A 123 5.79 9.69 -11.17
N ILE A 124 4.57 9.60 -10.64
CA ILE A 124 4.16 8.61 -9.65
C ILE A 124 3.28 7.53 -10.30
N GLU A 125 2.70 7.84 -11.45
CA GLU A 125 1.86 6.90 -12.19
C GLU A 125 2.57 5.56 -12.39
N PRO A 126 1.89 4.42 -12.20
CA PRO A 126 2.44 3.12 -12.50
C PRO A 126 2.91 3.00 -13.95
N MET A 127 4.09 2.45 -14.16
CA MET A 127 4.68 2.29 -15.48
C MET A 127 5.01 0.84 -15.78
N ALA A 128 4.87 0.43 -17.04
CA ALA A 128 5.34 -0.88 -17.50
C ALA A 128 6.87 -0.90 -17.58
N GLY A 129 7.50 -1.85 -16.94
CA GLY A 129 8.94 -1.86 -16.73
C GLY A 129 9.39 -0.87 -15.65
N GLY A 130 10.68 -0.66 -15.47
CA GLY A 130 11.20 0.30 -14.50
C GLY A 130 10.70 0.06 -13.08
N HIS A 131 10.17 1.11 -12.45
CA HIS A 131 9.68 1.03 -11.07
C HIS A 131 8.24 0.45 -10.90
N GLY A 132 7.58 0.04 -11.97
CA GLY A 132 6.23 -0.56 -11.91
C GLY A 132 5.23 0.32 -11.13
N ASP A 133 4.54 -0.27 -10.15
CA ASP A 133 3.58 0.41 -9.27
C ASP A 133 4.19 0.95 -7.95
N ASN A 134 5.50 0.88 -7.82
CA ASN A 134 6.26 1.18 -6.61
C ASN A 134 5.93 2.56 -6.00
N TYR A 135 6.06 3.63 -6.79
CA TYR A 135 5.79 5.00 -6.32
C TYR A 135 4.33 5.25 -5.99
N TYR A 136 3.42 4.60 -6.70
CA TYR A 136 2.00 4.64 -6.37
C TYR A 136 1.72 3.98 -5.00
N LEU A 137 2.31 2.84 -4.73
CA LEU A 137 2.18 2.15 -3.44
C LEU A 137 2.78 2.97 -2.30
N GLN A 138 3.98 3.51 -2.49
CA GLN A 138 4.63 4.39 -1.53
C GLN A 138 3.80 5.65 -1.26
N MET A 139 3.29 6.30 -2.30
CA MET A 139 2.40 7.45 -2.19
C MET A 139 1.15 7.11 -1.35
N THR A 140 0.47 6.03 -1.67
CA THR A 140 -0.75 5.65 -0.94
C THR A 140 -0.48 5.28 0.51
N ALA A 141 0.64 4.61 0.80
CA ALA A 141 1.08 4.31 2.16
C ALA A 141 1.31 5.59 2.96
N ASN A 142 2.05 6.54 2.39
CA ASN A 142 2.39 7.80 3.04
C ASN A 142 1.19 8.74 3.20
N ILE A 143 0.28 8.82 2.23
CA ILE A 143 -0.98 9.58 2.37
C ILE A 143 -1.81 9.01 3.52
N ARG A 144 -1.93 7.70 3.63
CA ARG A 144 -2.69 7.05 4.71
C ARG A 144 -2.05 7.28 6.08
N ARG A 145 -0.72 7.22 6.16
CA ARG A 145 0.03 7.55 7.38
C ARG A 145 -0.20 9.00 7.79
N TYR A 146 -0.18 9.93 6.85
CA TYR A 146 -0.35 11.37 7.09
C TYR A 146 -1.78 11.73 7.52
N LYS A 147 -2.78 11.20 6.83
CA LYS A 147 -4.20 11.55 7.07
C LYS A 147 -4.88 10.68 8.12
N GLY A 148 -4.25 9.61 8.58
CA GLY A 148 -4.92 8.53 9.26
C GLY A 148 -5.75 7.67 8.30
N TYR A 149 -6.14 6.49 8.74
CA TYR A 149 -6.93 5.56 7.96
C TYR A 149 -8.34 5.42 8.54
N ASN A 150 -9.30 5.97 7.83
CA ASN A 150 -10.73 5.78 8.12
C ASN A 150 -11.37 4.99 6.98
N PRO A 151 -11.33 3.65 7.03
CA PRO A 151 -11.97 2.84 6.01
C PRO A 151 -13.50 2.97 6.10
N PRO A 152 -14.23 2.80 4.99
CA PRO A 152 -15.67 2.60 5.07
C PRO A 152 -15.95 1.36 5.91
N VAL A 153 -16.87 1.47 6.85
CA VAL A 153 -17.25 0.34 7.70
C VAL A 153 -18.45 -0.36 7.09
N TYR A 154 -18.27 -1.62 6.73
CA TYR A 154 -19.31 -2.44 6.13
C TYR A 154 -20.16 -3.13 7.21
N PRO A 155 -21.50 -3.10 7.13
CA PRO A 155 -22.34 -3.81 8.08
C PRO A 155 -22.22 -5.34 7.91
N ILE A 156 -21.99 -6.05 9.00
CA ILE A 156 -22.02 -7.51 9.00
C ILE A 156 -23.48 -7.96 9.12
N LYS A 157 -23.95 -8.72 8.15
CA LYS A 157 -25.31 -9.23 8.14
C LYS A 157 -25.45 -10.44 9.05
N ALA A 158 -26.52 -10.42 9.86
CA ALA A 158 -26.94 -11.59 10.63
C ALA A 158 -27.41 -12.70 9.66
N ALA A 159 -27.01 -13.92 9.94
CA ALA A 159 -27.32 -15.09 9.12
C ALA A 159 -27.47 -16.36 9.97
N ASP A 160 -28.09 -17.36 9.41
CA ASP A 160 -28.05 -18.72 9.95
C ASP A 160 -26.71 -19.36 9.62
N GLU A 161 -25.96 -19.76 10.64
CA GLU A 161 -24.62 -20.36 10.49
C GLU A 161 -24.63 -21.63 9.64
N SER A 162 -25.74 -22.38 9.63
CA SER A 162 -25.88 -23.59 8.82
C SER A 162 -25.73 -23.30 7.32
N ARG A 163 -25.89 -22.06 6.90
CA ARG A 163 -25.79 -21.62 5.51
C ARG A 163 -24.37 -21.22 5.09
N PHE A 164 -23.41 -21.12 5.99
CA PHE A 164 -22.04 -20.70 5.64
C PHE A 164 -21.35 -21.66 4.65
N GLY A 165 -21.80 -22.93 4.60
CA GLY A 165 -21.39 -23.92 3.60
C GLY A 165 -22.16 -23.88 2.27
N ASP A 166 -23.17 -23.01 2.12
CA ASP A 166 -23.99 -22.89 0.92
C ASP A 166 -23.48 -21.80 -0.03
N PRO A 167 -23.01 -22.12 -1.24
CA PRO A 167 -22.55 -21.09 -2.20
C PRO A 167 -23.63 -20.08 -2.55
N ALA A 168 -24.90 -20.50 -2.65
CA ALA A 168 -26.01 -19.62 -3.00
C ALA A 168 -26.30 -18.56 -1.93
N PHE A 169 -26.00 -18.87 -0.66
CA PHE A 169 -26.05 -17.88 0.42
C PHE A 169 -25.08 -16.74 0.15
N TRP A 170 -23.84 -17.06 -0.19
CA TRP A 170 -22.82 -16.07 -0.45
C TRP A 170 -23.08 -15.25 -1.72
N GLU A 171 -23.70 -15.84 -2.75
CA GLU A 171 -24.07 -15.09 -3.95
C GLU A 171 -25.05 -13.97 -3.64
N GLY A 172 -26.07 -14.23 -2.83
CA GLY A 172 -27.13 -13.28 -2.46
C GLY A 172 -26.79 -12.31 -1.33
N LEU A 173 -25.65 -12.45 -0.66
CA LEU A 173 -25.30 -11.64 0.50
C LEU A 173 -24.76 -10.28 0.11
N ASP A 174 -25.26 -9.20 0.72
CA ASP A 174 -24.72 -7.84 0.66
C ASP A 174 -24.31 -7.34 2.07
N PRO A 175 -23.34 -6.43 2.18
CA PRO A 175 -22.55 -5.79 1.11
C PRO A 175 -21.48 -6.71 0.52
N ALA A 176 -21.19 -6.47 -0.77
CA ALA A 176 -20.11 -7.13 -1.48
C ALA A 176 -18.91 -6.17 -1.61
N ILE A 177 -17.79 -6.53 -1.04
CA ILE A 177 -16.55 -5.76 -1.14
C ILE A 177 -15.78 -6.26 -2.36
N ARG A 178 -15.49 -5.35 -3.28
CA ARG A 178 -14.74 -5.67 -4.51
C ARG A 178 -13.33 -5.06 -4.42
N PRO A 179 -12.30 -5.89 -4.21
CA PRO A 179 -10.93 -5.43 -4.21
C PRO A 179 -10.53 -4.83 -5.56
N PHE A 180 -9.60 -3.88 -5.51
CA PHE A 180 -9.01 -3.33 -6.72
C PHE A 180 -8.10 -4.40 -7.36
N LEU A 181 -8.40 -4.79 -8.60
CA LEU A 181 -7.74 -5.92 -9.29
C LEU A 181 -6.58 -5.50 -10.20
N HIS A 182 -6.46 -4.20 -10.47
CA HIS A 182 -5.46 -3.70 -11.42
C HIS A 182 -4.09 -3.50 -10.76
N HIS A 183 -3.61 -4.56 -10.14
CA HIS A 183 -2.21 -4.63 -9.77
C HIS A 183 -1.41 -5.23 -10.92
N THR A 184 -0.13 -4.91 -10.95
CA THR A 184 0.82 -5.65 -11.75
C THR A 184 0.67 -7.13 -11.45
N GLU A 185 0.45 -7.94 -12.47
CA GLU A 185 0.22 -9.39 -12.29
C GLU A 185 1.43 -10.10 -11.72
N GLU A 186 2.62 -9.62 -12.06
CA GLU A 186 3.89 -10.07 -11.51
C GLU A 186 4.71 -8.86 -11.11
N ARG A 187 5.06 -8.78 -9.84
CA ARG A 187 6.01 -7.82 -9.32
C ARG A 187 7.33 -8.53 -9.04
N ASN A 188 8.38 -8.15 -9.73
CA ASN A 188 9.71 -8.73 -9.57
C ASN A 188 10.76 -7.64 -9.85
N TYR A 189 10.69 -6.57 -9.06
CA TYR A 189 11.51 -5.37 -9.20
C TYR A 189 11.74 -4.70 -7.83
N PRO A 190 12.78 -3.84 -7.72
CA PRO A 190 13.02 -3.07 -6.51
C PRO A 190 11.83 -2.21 -6.13
N GLY A 191 11.46 -2.23 -4.87
CA GLY A 191 10.40 -1.44 -4.26
C GLY A 191 10.93 -0.35 -3.33
N PHE A 192 10.05 0.41 -2.73
CA PHE A 192 10.40 1.44 -1.75
C PHE A 192 10.92 0.81 -0.45
N HIS A 193 11.56 1.59 0.41
CA HIS A 193 12.22 1.16 1.65
C HIS A 193 13.32 0.09 1.48
N GLY A 194 13.89 -0.04 0.30
CA GLY A 194 14.91 -1.05 0.02
C GLY A 194 14.36 -2.47 -0.14
N GLU A 195 13.06 -2.63 -0.12
CA GLU A 195 12.39 -3.91 -0.37
C GLU A 195 12.51 -4.34 -1.83
N TYR A 196 12.33 -5.63 -2.06
CA TYR A 196 12.20 -6.16 -3.40
C TYR A 196 10.80 -6.75 -3.57
N PHE A 197 9.97 -6.14 -4.41
CA PHE A 197 8.65 -6.67 -4.73
C PHE A 197 8.82 -7.99 -5.46
N ARG A 198 8.39 -9.05 -4.81
CA ARG A 198 8.44 -10.39 -5.35
C ARG A 198 7.07 -10.76 -5.83
N GLY A 199 6.98 -10.82 -7.12
CA GLY A 199 5.80 -11.12 -7.83
C GLY A 199 5.19 -12.35 -7.44
N CYS A 200 4.29 -12.28 -7.14
CA CYS A 200 3.75 -13.38 -6.74
C CYS A 200 2.58 -13.62 -7.51
N SER A 201 2.59 -14.41 -8.19
CA SER A 201 1.53 -15.26 -8.61
C SER A 201 0.17 -14.62 -8.62
N VAL A 202 -0.41 -14.64 -9.69
CA VAL A 202 -1.85 -14.63 -9.93
C VAL A 202 -2.60 -15.74 -9.18
N ARG A 203 -1.93 -16.47 -8.26
CA ARG A 203 -2.56 -17.47 -7.41
C ARG A 203 -3.60 -16.81 -6.53
N ASN A 204 -4.83 -17.29 -6.55
CA ASN A 204 -5.94 -16.86 -5.69
C ASN A 204 -6.18 -15.33 -5.62
N ARG A 205 -6.12 -14.62 -6.75
CA ARG A 205 -6.44 -13.18 -6.79
C ARG A 205 -7.89 -12.94 -6.35
N PHE A 206 -8.11 -12.16 -5.30
CA PHE A 206 -9.42 -11.92 -4.71
C PHE A 206 -10.27 -10.97 -5.57
N ALA A 207 -11.44 -11.42 -5.99
CA ALA A 207 -12.39 -10.65 -6.79
C ALA A 207 -13.56 -10.10 -5.96
N LEU A 208 -13.92 -10.81 -4.88
CA LEU A 208 -15.08 -10.49 -4.07
C LEU A 208 -14.86 -10.97 -2.63
N LEU A 209 -15.17 -10.10 -1.67
CA LEU A 209 -15.15 -10.43 -0.24
C LEU A 209 -16.51 -10.13 0.37
N LYS A 210 -16.93 -10.94 1.34
CA LYS A 210 -18.17 -10.76 2.09
C LYS A 210 -17.99 -11.19 3.54
N VAL A 211 -18.84 -10.68 4.44
CA VAL A 211 -18.82 -11.03 5.85
C VAL A 211 -20.25 -11.24 6.34
N ALA A 212 -20.45 -12.26 7.17
CA ALA A 212 -21.72 -12.56 7.83
C ALA A 212 -21.48 -13.01 9.27
N ALA A 213 -22.47 -12.87 10.16
CA ALA A 213 -22.39 -13.33 11.54
C ALA A 213 -23.62 -14.19 11.89
N GLY A 214 -23.42 -15.23 12.68
CA GLY A 214 -24.48 -16.09 13.17
C GLY A 214 -23.96 -17.24 14.02
N GLY A 215 -24.78 -17.75 14.93
CA GLY A 215 -24.43 -18.88 15.79
C GLY A 215 -23.20 -18.64 16.69
N GLY A 216 -22.91 -17.38 17.09
CA GLY A 216 -21.71 -17.02 17.85
C GLY A 216 -20.42 -17.05 17.04
N ARG A 217 -20.52 -16.94 15.69
CA ARG A 217 -19.40 -16.93 14.76
C ARG A 217 -19.50 -15.78 13.77
N THR A 218 -18.35 -15.27 13.36
CA THR A 218 -18.26 -14.36 12.22
C THR A 218 -17.55 -15.08 11.07
N ALA A 219 -18.25 -15.16 9.94
CA ALA A 219 -17.78 -15.84 8.74
C ALA A 219 -17.29 -14.84 7.68
N PHE A 220 -16.11 -15.08 7.15
CA PHE A 220 -15.46 -14.28 6.12
C PHE A 220 -15.33 -15.10 4.84
N TYR A 221 -15.79 -14.55 3.75
CA TYR A 221 -15.79 -15.19 2.44
C TYR A 221 -14.87 -14.44 1.49
N ALA A 222 -14.04 -15.18 0.77
CA ALA A 222 -13.20 -14.65 -0.30
C ALA A 222 -13.35 -15.47 -1.56
N GLN A 223 -13.75 -14.83 -2.65
CA GLN A 223 -13.81 -15.42 -3.98
C GLN A 223 -12.63 -14.96 -4.82
N ALA A 224 -11.94 -15.90 -5.42
CA ALA A 224 -10.87 -15.63 -6.37
C ALA A 224 -11.40 -15.41 -7.80
N CYS A 225 -10.63 -14.74 -8.64
CA CYS A 225 -10.96 -14.53 -10.07
C CYS A 225 -11.02 -15.85 -10.87
N LYS A 226 -10.27 -16.85 -10.44
CA LYS A 226 -10.19 -18.19 -11.05
C LYS A 226 -10.43 -19.25 -9.97
N GLY A 227 -10.43 -20.52 -10.33
CA GLY A 227 -10.47 -21.62 -9.37
C GLY A 227 -9.33 -21.51 -8.33
N LEU A 228 -9.60 -21.95 -7.10
CA LEU A 228 -8.59 -21.92 -6.05
C LEU A 228 -7.42 -22.85 -6.41
N SER A 229 -6.21 -22.33 -6.27
CA SER A 229 -5.01 -23.11 -6.48
C SER A 229 -4.89 -24.23 -5.43
N PRO A 230 -4.59 -25.45 -5.82
CA PRO A 230 -4.28 -26.53 -4.89
C PRO A 230 -2.90 -26.38 -4.22
N ASP A 231 -2.01 -25.59 -4.81
CA ASP A 231 -0.70 -25.28 -4.28
C ASP A 231 -0.82 -24.38 -3.05
N LYS A 232 -0.33 -24.85 -1.91
CA LYS A 232 -0.40 -24.15 -0.62
C LYS A 232 0.97 -23.67 -0.10
N GLU A 233 1.97 -23.63 -0.94
CA GLU A 233 3.28 -23.11 -0.55
C GLU A 233 3.17 -21.67 -0.05
N GLY A 234 3.88 -21.31 1.02
CA GLY A 234 3.89 -19.98 1.63
C GLY A 234 2.63 -19.68 2.43
N ALA A 235 2.03 -18.51 2.22
CA ALA A 235 0.81 -18.06 2.88
C ALA A 235 -0.39 -18.26 1.94
N TRP A 236 -1.15 -19.33 2.13
CA TRP A 236 -2.26 -19.70 1.26
C TRP A 236 -3.60 -19.20 1.80
N MET A 237 -4.27 -18.31 1.05
CA MET A 237 -5.59 -17.79 1.41
C MET A 237 -5.69 -17.42 2.90
N ARG A 238 -4.70 -16.69 3.39
CA ARG A 238 -4.61 -16.30 4.80
C ARG A 238 -5.54 -15.12 5.08
N LEU A 239 -6.39 -15.26 6.11
CA LEU A 239 -7.26 -14.22 6.61
C LEU A 239 -6.65 -13.57 7.85
N TYR A 240 -6.29 -12.31 7.80
CA TYR A 240 -5.83 -11.52 8.95
C TYR A 240 -7.00 -10.73 9.54
N ILE A 241 -7.07 -10.63 10.89
CA ILE A 241 -8.14 -9.94 11.61
C ILE A 241 -7.52 -9.10 12.74
N GLY A 242 -7.98 -7.85 12.85
CA GLY A 242 -7.66 -6.91 13.92
C GLY A 242 -8.88 -6.09 14.33
N GLY A 243 -8.71 -5.21 15.30
CA GLY A 243 -9.71 -4.21 15.71
C GLY A 243 -9.45 -2.87 15.02
N LEU A 244 -10.49 -2.06 14.83
CA LEU A 244 -10.32 -0.72 14.23
C LEU A 244 -9.53 0.22 15.14
N GLU A 245 -9.66 0.09 16.44
CA GLU A 245 -8.94 0.89 17.43
C GLU A 245 -7.44 0.58 17.46
N ASP A 246 -7.07 -0.63 17.02
CA ASP A 246 -5.69 -1.12 16.95
C ASP A 246 -5.02 -0.83 15.61
N SER A 247 -5.64 -0.05 14.74
CA SER A 247 -5.17 0.24 13.38
C SER A 247 -3.86 1.05 13.30
N GLY A 248 -3.30 1.43 14.46
CA GLY A 248 -1.93 1.91 14.61
C GLY A 248 -0.93 0.75 14.73
N ALA A 249 0.32 0.98 14.36
CA ALA A 249 1.40 0.04 14.59
C ALA A 249 1.70 -0.07 16.10
N SER A 250 0.93 -0.86 16.84
CA SER A 250 1.32 -1.27 18.20
C SER A 250 2.34 -2.40 18.08
N GLU A 251 3.32 -2.44 18.99
CA GLU A 251 4.30 -3.52 19.06
C GLU A 251 3.65 -4.90 19.27
N ASP A 252 2.41 -4.90 19.81
CA ASP A 252 1.62 -6.10 20.08
C ASP A 252 0.79 -6.61 18.90
N SER A 253 1.05 -6.11 17.67
CA SER A 253 0.29 -6.51 16.49
C SER A 253 1.14 -6.62 15.24
N PHE A 254 0.76 -7.50 14.32
CA PHE A 254 1.34 -7.58 12.99
C PHE A 254 0.70 -6.54 12.06
N GLY A 255 1.14 -5.29 12.15
CA GLY A 255 0.60 -4.18 11.37
C GLY A 255 -0.88 -3.87 11.64
N GLY A 256 -1.32 -4.01 12.89
CA GLY A 256 -2.71 -3.82 13.32
C GLY A 256 -3.56 -5.09 13.29
N PHE A 257 -2.98 -6.25 12.97
CA PHE A 257 -3.68 -7.54 13.00
C PHE A 257 -3.20 -8.39 14.17
N HIS A 258 -4.13 -8.91 14.95
CA HIS A 258 -3.87 -9.75 16.13
C HIS A 258 -4.11 -11.23 15.87
N LEU A 259 -4.90 -11.54 14.84
CA LEU A 259 -5.23 -12.92 14.47
C LEU A 259 -4.97 -13.14 12.99
N TYR A 260 -4.60 -14.36 12.63
CA TYR A 260 -4.83 -14.85 11.28
C TYR A 260 -5.39 -16.27 11.27
N VAL A 261 -6.09 -16.61 10.20
CA VAL A 261 -6.55 -17.97 9.92
C VAL A 261 -5.92 -18.46 8.63
N GLU A 262 -5.39 -19.67 8.67
CA GLU A 262 -4.88 -20.38 7.51
C GLU A 262 -5.20 -21.87 7.64
N ASP A 263 -5.79 -22.43 6.60
CA ASP A 263 -6.11 -23.86 6.49
C ASP A 263 -6.90 -24.43 7.69
N GLY A 264 -7.78 -23.63 8.29
CA GLY A 264 -8.61 -23.98 9.44
C GLY A 264 -7.93 -23.81 10.81
N PHE A 265 -6.69 -23.40 10.85
CA PHE A 265 -6.02 -23.06 12.10
C PHE A 265 -6.04 -21.57 12.34
N LEU A 266 -6.34 -21.18 13.58
CA LEU A 266 -6.30 -19.80 14.04
C LEU A 266 -5.03 -19.57 14.83
N TYR A 267 -4.36 -18.47 14.53
CA TYR A 267 -3.13 -18.02 15.18
C TYR A 267 -3.34 -16.63 15.76
N ARG A 268 -2.72 -16.39 16.93
CA ARG A 268 -2.68 -15.08 17.58
C ARG A 268 -1.25 -14.54 17.57
N PHE A 269 -1.10 -13.24 17.35
CA PHE A 269 0.19 -12.57 17.45
C PHE A 269 0.56 -12.36 18.93
N ALA A 270 1.78 -12.70 19.30
CA ALA A 270 2.37 -12.57 20.62
C ALA A 270 3.80 -11.99 20.50
N GLU A 271 4.46 -11.72 21.62
CA GLU A 271 5.82 -11.13 21.65
C GLU A 271 6.83 -11.89 20.77
N ASP A 272 6.76 -13.21 20.74
CA ASP A 272 7.67 -14.08 19.98
C ASP A 272 7.16 -14.44 18.57
N GLY A 273 6.07 -13.81 18.11
CA GLY A 273 5.47 -14.07 16.80
C GLY A 273 4.09 -14.74 16.86
N TRP A 274 3.77 -15.55 15.87
CA TRP A 274 2.46 -16.16 15.73
C TRP A 274 2.34 -17.50 16.47
N GLU A 275 1.40 -17.59 17.41
CA GLU A 275 1.10 -18.78 18.18
C GLU A 275 -0.27 -19.36 17.81
N LYS A 276 -0.39 -20.69 17.78
CA LYS A 276 -1.67 -21.35 17.52
C LYS A 276 -2.64 -21.12 18.69
N ALA A 277 -3.78 -20.50 18.39
CA ALA A 277 -4.78 -20.09 19.38
C ALA A 277 -6.11 -20.86 19.27
N GLY A 278 -6.35 -21.59 18.17
CA GLY A 278 -7.59 -22.31 18.01
C GLY A 278 -7.79 -22.88 16.61
N VAL A 279 -9.06 -23.12 16.29
CA VAL A 279 -9.53 -23.61 15.00
C VAL A 279 -10.66 -22.74 14.50
N ALA A 280 -10.79 -22.63 13.19
CA ALA A 280 -11.89 -22.00 12.50
C ALA A 280 -12.57 -23.03 11.58
N ASP A 281 -13.88 -22.89 11.38
CA ASP A 281 -14.57 -23.71 10.37
C ASP A 281 -14.24 -23.19 8.98
N VAL A 282 -14.07 -24.11 8.04
CA VAL A 282 -13.66 -23.78 6.67
C VAL A 282 -14.51 -24.52 5.67
N TRP A 283 -15.07 -23.76 4.73
CA TRP A 283 -15.81 -24.31 3.57
C TRP A 283 -15.07 -23.91 2.29
N ARG A 284 -14.74 -24.91 1.49
CA ARG A 284 -14.08 -24.72 0.19
C ARG A 284 -15.10 -24.86 -0.93
N PHE A 285 -15.11 -23.89 -1.80
CA PHE A 285 -15.87 -23.88 -3.04
C PHE A 285 -14.90 -23.93 -4.23
N GLU A 286 -15.43 -24.07 -5.43
CA GLU A 286 -14.59 -24.14 -6.65
C GLU A 286 -13.66 -22.90 -6.78
N LYS A 287 -14.20 -21.69 -6.49
CA LYS A 287 -13.49 -20.41 -6.65
C LYS A 287 -13.40 -19.60 -5.35
N ALA A 288 -13.82 -20.15 -4.23
CA ALA A 288 -13.91 -19.37 -3.01
C ALA A 288 -13.61 -20.20 -1.76
N LEU A 289 -13.30 -19.48 -0.70
CA LEU A 289 -13.13 -19.97 0.65
C LEU A 289 -14.03 -19.18 1.59
N ALA A 290 -14.75 -19.85 2.48
CA ALA A 290 -15.38 -19.23 3.63
C ALA A 290 -14.71 -19.75 4.92
N VAL A 291 -14.48 -18.84 5.88
CA VAL A 291 -13.83 -19.13 7.15
C VAL A 291 -14.69 -18.52 8.25
N ALA A 292 -15.14 -19.31 9.23
CA ALA A 292 -15.88 -18.81 10.38
C ALA A 292 -15.05 -18.90 11.66
N VAL A 293 -14.90 -17.75 12.32
CA VAL A 293 -14.13 -17.58 13.55
C VAL A 293 -15.09 -17.40 14.73
N PRO A 294 -14.90 -18.08 15.86
CA PRO A 294 -15.68 -17.85 17.07
C PRO A 294 -15.63 -16.39 17.53
N GLU A 295 -16.75 -15.80 17.89
CA GLU A 295 -16.84 -14.38 18.24
C GLU A 295 -16.07 -14.01 19.50
N GLU A 296 -15.97 -14.92 20.44
CA GLU A 296 -15.18 -14.73 21.66
C GLU A 296 -13.67 -14.55 21.42
N LEU A 297 -13.17 -14.92 20.23
CA LEU A 297 -11.77 -14.76 19.85
C LEU A 297 -11.50 -13.46 19.07
N LEU A 298 -12.58 -12.77 18.67
CA LEU A 298 -12.44 -11.53 17.86
C LEU A 298 -12.11 -10.32 18.73
N PRO A 299 -11.20 -9.44 18.29
CA PRO A 299 -10.65 -8.39 19.14
C PRO A 299 -11.62 -7.23 19.45
N SER A 300 -12.61 -7.00 18.60
CA SER A 300 -13.48 -5.81 18.68
C SER A 300 -14.82 -6.04 17.94
N PRO A 301 -15.88 -5.29 18.27
CA PRO A 301 -17.10 -5.25 17.47
C PRO A 301 -16.89 -4.67 16.06
N VAL A 302 -15.93 -3.75 15.91
CA VAL A 302 -15.53 -3.23 14.61
C VAL A 302 -14.22 -3.92 14.21
N LEU A 303 -14.35 -4.86 13.30
CA LEU A 303 -13.24 -5.66 12.82
C LEU A 303 -12.55 -4.99 11.65
N VAL A 304 -11.23 -5.13 11.60
CA VAL A 304 -10.43 -4.85 10.42
C VAL A 304 -9.91 -6.18 9.90
N PHE A 305 -10.19 -6.51 8.63
CA PHE A 305 -9.77 -7.78 8.07
C PHE A 305 -9.09 -7.62 6.72
N LYS A 306 -8.25 -8.58 6.39
CA LYS A 306 -7.48 -8.65 5.16
C LYS A 306 -7.33 -10.08 4.71
N TRP A 307 -7.53 -10.31 3.41
CA TRP A 307 -7.13 -11.56 2.79
C TRP A 307 -5.78 -11.40 2.09
N ALA A 308 -4.93 -12.37 2.24
CA ALA A 308 -3.61 -12.39 1.63
C ALA A 308 -3.27 -13.78 1.08
N ASP A 309 -2.57 -13.82 -0.06
CA ASP A 309 -2.09 -15.04 -0.68
C ASP A 309 -0.70 -14.81 -1.27
N SER A 310 0.27 -15.62 -0.86
CA SER A 310 1.65 -15.53 -1.33
C SER A 310 2.33 -16.87 -1.29
N ARG A 311 3.19 -17.17 -2.27
CA ARG A 311 4.10 -18.32 -2.23
C ARG A 311 5.29 -18.11 -1.30
N ILE A 312 5.48 -16.88 -0.84
CA ILE A 312 6.54 -16.49 0.09
C ILE A 312 5.86 -16.14 1.40
N PRO A 313 6.34 -16.62 2.55
CA PRO A 313 5.79 -16.27 3.85
C PRO A 313 5.82 -14.74 4.10
N TYR A 314 4.86 -14.28 4.89
CA TYR A 314 4.85 -12.91 5.42
C TYR A 314 5.58 -12.90 6.76
N ASP A 315 6.71 -12.19 6.84
CA ASP A 315 7.56 -12.08 8.02
C ASP A 315 7.37 -10.74 8.72
N THR A 316 7.03 -9.69 7.96
CA THR A 316 6.78 -8.34 8.45
C THR A 316 5.51 -7.76 7.83
N PRO A 317 4.88 -6.73 8.43
CA PRO A 317 3.73 -6.04 7.84
C PRO A 317 4.00 -5.39 6.48
N ASP A 318 5.25 -5.02 6.19
CA ASP A 318 5.63 -4.42 4.91
C ASP A 318 5.57 -5.44 3.77
N ASP A 319 5.61 -6.72 4.09
CA ASP A 319 5.41 -7.79 3.13
C ASP A 319 4.05 -7.76 2.43
N PHE A 320 3.03 -7.13 3.04
CA PHE A 320 1.75 -6.89 2.37
C PHE A 320 1.86 -5.97 1.15
N TYR A 321 2.95 -5.22 1.02
CA TYR A 321 3.26 -4.45 -0.17
C TYR A 321 4.12 -5.23 -1.16
N SER A 322 5.10 -5.99 -0.63
CA SER A 322 6.21 -6.54 -1.40
C SER A 322 6.03 -8.01 -1.82
N LYS A 323 5.11 -8.75 -1.18
CA LYS A 323 4.92 -10.18 -1.44
C LYS A 323 3.46 -10.51 -1.78
N GLY A 324 3.24 -11.36 -2.76
CA GLY A 324 1.94 -11.93 -3.08
C GLY A 324 0.84 -10.94 -3.45
N PHE A 325 -0.39 -11.32 -3.18
CA PHE A 325 -1.58 -10.55 -3.45
C PHE A 325 -2.40 -10.36 -2.17
N CYS A 326 -2.67 -9.12 -1.82
CA CYS A 326 -3.47 -8.77 -0.64
C CYS A 326 -4.71 -7.98 -1.02
N ALA A 327 -5.76 -8.14 -0.26
CA ALA A 327 -6.98 -7.36 -0.37
C ALA A 327 -7.41 -6.81 1.01
N PRO A 328 -7.30 -5.49 1.24
CA PRO A 328 -6.73 -4.46 0.38
C PRO A 328 -5.20 -4.54 0.29
N VAL A 329 -4.62 -3.85 -0.70
CA VAL A 329 -3.16 -3.77 -0.86
C VAL A 329 -2.53 -2.99 0.28
N GLY A 330 -1.31 -3.38 0.67
CA GLY A 330 -0.57 -2.78 1.76
C GLY A 330 -1.06 -3.24 3.14
N ARG A 331 -0.59 -2.59 4.19
CA ARG A 331 -0.83 -3.00 5.58
C ARG A 331 -2.24 -2.79 6.12
N PHE A 332 -3.14 -2.11 5.40
CA PHE A 332 -4.50 -1.83 5.87
C PHE A 332 -5.46 -2.97 5.57
N GLY A 333 -6.58 -3.02 6.33
CA GLY A 333 -7.67 -3.96 6.13
C GLY A 333 -8.98 -3.27 5.73
N TYR A 334 -9.98 -4.05 5.39
CA TYR A 334 -11.37 -3.60 5.29
C TYR A 334 -11.99 -3.58 6.67
N ALA A 335 -12.76 -2.54 7.01
CA ALA A 335 -13.47 -2.50 8.26
C ALA A 335 -14.90 -3.06 8.11
N ALA A 336 -15.32 -3.86 9.08
CA ALA A 336 -16.67 -4.40 9.15
C ALA A 336 -17.20 -4.29 10.58
N TRP A 337 -18.45 -3.83 10.71
CA TRP A 337 -19.10 -3.66 12.00
C TRP A 337 -20.14 -4.74 12.22
N ARG A 338 -20.12 -5.36 13.40
CA ARG A 338 -21.13 -6.28 13.85
C ARG A 338 -21.97 -5.65 14.98
N GLU A 339 -23.27 -5.81 14.89
CA GLU A 339 -24.14 -5.49 16.01
C GLU A 339 -23.84 -6.47 17.17
N VAL A 340 -23.42 -5.93 18.29
CA VAL A 340 -23.24 -6.75 19.50
C VAL A 340 -24.64 -6.87 20.11
N PRO A 341 -25.12 -8.09 20.39
CA PRO A 341 -26.45 -8.31 20.96
C PRO A 341 -26.60 -7.68 22.34
#